data_bff0505fb71f44f1add90d0cad9576ac
#
_entry.id   bff0505fb71f44f1add90d0cad9576ac
#
_cell.length_a   1.000
_cell.length_b   1.000
_cell.length_c   1.000
_cell.angle_alpha   90.00
_cell.angle_beta   90.00
_cell.angle_gamma   90.00
#
_symmetry.space_group_name_H-M   'P 1'
#
loop_
_entity.id
_entity.type
_entity.pdbx_description
1 polymer ?
#
loop_
_entity_poly.entity_id
_entity_poly.type
_entity_poly.pdbx_seq_one_letter_code
_entity_poly.pdbx_strand_id
1 'polypeptide(L)'
;MKDLKTVTIFTMKEMLKRKSFIVTTIIILLLIVVGFNIPNIFRFFSNDNNGQNTGGKQLLIVDSENVFEGTLDALNSMDLGYQVQTSNEKLTFEDVKSKIENEEISEAIIIEKSTENVNAYQLRYIVKNIATISSVPEDLINAISTTYTNLQISKLGLTQEQLQSLTPNFEYHIEQTEEQEVSGNLAVIMILSLVLFYAIYFCAYQVSSSITTEKTSKIMETLVTSTSPRTIVMGKTIGIGIVGLVQVCLFVAVALISAKLFLEPGALESVLDMSKFTPYLAIITIIYFILGYFAYALLYALTGSTVSKPEDIQSANTPVAILAVIGFYLSYFTMMNPTSNLNVFASMFPISSPFCMPFRIMMGVASVTDVVISLAILVVTILIVANVAIKIYSNAILNYGTKMSLGDMIRIYKDKNN
;
A
#
# COMPACT_ATOMS: atom_id res chain seq x y z
N MET A 1 -36.52 14.46 11.89
CA MET A 1 -35.29 14.00 12.60
C MET A 1 -35.43 12.59 13.20
N LYS A 2 -36.56 12.20 13.78
CA LYS A 2 -36.77 10.83 14.30
C LYS A 2 -36.57 9.78 13.20
N ASP A 3 -37.17 9.94 12.05
CA ASP A 3 -37.11 8.97 10.96
C ASP A 3 -35.72 8.78 10.41
N LEU A 4 -34.92 9.87 10.25
CA LEU A 4 -33.52 9.78 9.83
C LEU A 4 -32.70 8.89 10.80
N LYS A 5 -32.81 9.13 12.11
CA LYS A 5 -32.14 8.32 13.13
C LYS A 5 -32.58 6.86 13.07
N THR A 6 -33.86 6.61 12.88
CA THR A 6 -34.42 5.25 12.78
C THR A 6 -33.86 4.51 11.58
N VAL A 7 -33.87 5.13 10.38
CA VAL A 7 -33.29 4.56 9.14
C VAL A 7 -31.80 4.31 9.31
N THR A 8 -31.06 5.27 9.87
CA THR A 8 -29.61 5.12 10.14
C THR A 8 -29.32 3.91 11.03
N ILE A 9 -29.98 3.80 12.18
CA ILE A 9 -29.76 2.69 13.13
C ILE A 9 -30.19 1.35 12.52
N PHE A 10 -31.29 1.32 11.78
CA PHE A 10 -31.74 0.12 11.06
C PHE A 10 -30.70 -0.34 10.06
N THR A 11 -30.18 0.56 9.22
CA THR A 11 -29.15 0.28 8.22
C THR A 11 -27.85 -0.22 8.87
N MET A 12 -27.41 0.41 9.96
CA MET A 12 -26.24 -0.06 10.72
C MET A 12 -26.41 -1.51 11.19
N LYS A 13 -27.56 -1.81 11.82
CA LYS A 13 -27.86 -3.17 12.31
C LYS A 13 -27.95 -4.18 11.18
N GLU A 14 -28.55 -3.82 10.07
CA GLU A 14 -28.66 -4.65 8.87
C GLU A 14 -27.26 -4.97 8.31
N MET A 15 -26.42 -3.95 8.12
CA MET A 15 -25.07 -4.11 7.59
C MET A 15 -24.20 -5.01 8.49
N LEU A 16 -24.24 -4.81 9.80
CA LEU A 16 -23.49 -5.63 10.76
C LEU A 16 -23.95 -7.10 10.79
N LYS A 17 -25.17 -7.40 10.38
CA LYS A 17 -25.71 -8.77 10.30
C LYS A 17 -25.49 -9.42 8.94
N ARG A 18 -25.09 -8.69 7.90
CA ARG A 18 -24.84 -9.24 6.57
C ARG A 18 -23.66 -10.20 6.60
N LYS A 19 -23.89 -11.47 6.22
CA LYS A 19 -22.83 -12.50 6.17
C LYS A 19 -21.65 -12.07 5.29
N SER A 20 -21.92 -11.44 4.13
CA SER A 20 -20.86 -10.96 3.24
C SER A 20 -19.98 -9.90 3.91
N PHE A 21 -20.57 -8.97 4.68
CA PHE A 21 -19.82 -7.95 5.41
C PHE A 21 -18.92 -8.57 6.49
N ILE A 22 -19.47 -9.50 7.28
CA ILE A 22 -18.72 -10.19 8.33
C ILE A 22 -17.57 -11.00 7.73
N VAL A 23 -17.84 -11.79 6.69
CA VAL A 23 -16.82 -12.63 6.05
C VAL A 23 -15.72 -11.80 5.43
N THR A 24 -16.05 -10.73 4.68
CA THR A 24 -15.02 -9.85 4.11
C THR A 24 -14.21 -9.14 5.18
N THR A 25 -14.83 -8.70 6.28
CA THR A 25 -14.12 -8.09 7.41
C THR A 25 -13.12 -9.07 8.02
N ILE A 26 -13.56 -10.31 8.29
CA ILE A 26 -12.69 -11.36 8.86
C ILE A 26 -11.54 -11.70 7.91
N ILE A 27 -11.81 -11.84 6.60
CA ILE A 27 -10.77 -12.13 5.60
C ILE A 27 -9.72 -11.02 5.59
N ILE A 28 -10.12 -9.76 5.59
CA ILE A 28 -9.18 -8.63 5.58
C ILE A 28 -8.36 -8.57 6.87
N LEU A 29 -9.01 -8.76 8.04
CA LEU A 29 -8.29 -8.83 9.31
C LEU A 29 -7.26 -9.96 9.31
N LEU A 30 -7.62 -11.11 8.77
CA LEU A 30 -6.72 -12.25 8.67
C LEU A 30 -5.56 -11.96 7.70
N LEU A 31 -5.84 -11.32 6.56
CA LEU A 31 -4.81 -10.90 5.62
C LEU A 31 -3.84 -9.87 6.22
N ILE A 32 -4.33 -8.95 7.05
CA ILE A 32 -3.48 -8.00 7.78
C ILE A 32 -2.54 -8.76 8.73
N VAL A 33 -3.08 -9.64 9.57
CA VAL A 33 -2.30 -10.42 10.55
C VAL A 33 -1.28 -11.32 9.84
N VAL A 34 -1.69 -12.03 8.78
CA VAL A 34 -0.80 -12.88 7.97
C VAL A 34 0.27 -12.04 7.29
N GLY A 35 -0.09 -10.86 6.73
CA GLY A 35 0.85 -9.96 6.07
C GLY A 35 2.00 -9.51 6.98
N PHE A 36 1.69 -9.13 8.21
CA PHE A 36 2.72 -8.79 9.20
C PHE A 36 3.52 -10.00 9.72
N ASN A 37 2.97 -11.20 9.56
CA ASN A 37 3.62 -12.44 10.01
C ASN A 37 4.37 -13.18 8.89
N ILE A 38 4.34 -12.68 7.66
CA ILE A 38 5.04 -13.27 6.51
C ILE A 38 6.52 -13.59 6.80
N PRO A 39 7.34 -12.70 7.41
CA PRO A 39 8.72 -13.00 7.73
C PRO A 39 8.87 -14.22 8.67
N ASN A 40 8.01 -14.30 9.68
CA ASN A 40 8.03 -15.42 10.64
C ASN A 40 7.53 -16.72 10.01
N ILE A 41 6.53 -16.64 9.13
CA ILE A 41 6.02 -17.80 8.36
C ILE A 41 7.10 -18.32 7.43
N PHE A 42 7.82 -17.46 6.72
CA PHE A 42 8.96 -17.86 5.90
C PHE A 42 10.08 -18.48 6.74
N ARG A 43 10.42 -17.90 7.89
CA ARG A 43 11.37 -18.50 8.84
C ARG A 43 10.92 -19.88 9.30
N PHE A 44 9.62 -20.08 9.59
CA PHE A 44 9.08 -21.39 10.00
C PHE A 44 9.21 -22.42 8.87
N PHE A 45 8.83 -22.09 7.65
CA PHE A 45 8.97 -22.99 6.50
C PHE A 45 10.42 -23.22 6.06
N SER A 46 11.31 -22.24 6.30
CA SER A 46 12.75 -22.40 6.05
C SER A 46 13.43 -23.26 7.14
N ASN A 47 12.85 -23.31 8.33
CA ASN A 47 13.41 -24.03 9.49
C ASN A 47 13.02 -25.52 9.51
N ASP A 48 12.00 -25.95 8.75
CA ASP A 48 11.55 -27.35 8.75
C ASP A 48 12.45 -28.30 7.94
N ASN A 49 13.44 -27.77 7.19
CA ASN A 49 14.41 -28.61 6.46
C ASN A 49 15.82 -28.62 7.04
N ASN A 50 16.08 -27.94 8.17
CA ASN A 50 17.37 -28.07 8.83
C ASN A 50 17.19 -28.16 10.35
N GLY A 51 17.09 -29.39 10.83
CA GLY A 51 17.33 -29.67 12.24
C GLY A 51 18.69 -29.15 12.66
N GLN A 52 18.68 -28.29 13.68
CA GLN A 52 19.84 -27.92 14.51
C GLN A 52 21.15 -27.68 13.72
N ASN A 53 21.30 -26.49 13.13
CA ASN A 53 22.62 -25.91 12.95
C ASN A 53 22.60 -24.45 13.36
N THR A 54 23.12 -24.17 14.53
CA THR A 54 23.57 -22.85 15.00
C THR A 54 24.86 -22.41 14.27
N GLY A 55 25.14 -22.97 13.09
CA GLY A 55 26.21 -22.57 12.21
C GLY A 55 25.67 -21.75 11.06
N GLY A 56 26.28 -20.61 10.75
CA GLY A 56 25.92 -19.78 9.57
C GLY A 56 25.86 -20.60 8.29
N LYS A 57 25.19 -20.05 7.25
CA LYS A 57 25.11 -20.69 5.92
C LYS A 57 26.51 -21.04 5.42
N GLN A 58 26.69 -22.26 4.90
CA GLN A 58 27.98 -22.67 4.33
C GLN A 58 28.21 -21.98 3.00
N LEU A 59 29.19 -21.09 2.97
CA LEU A 59 29.61 -20.34 1.79
C LEU A 59 30.97 -20.85 1.30
N LEU A 60 31.03 -21.32 0.06
CA LEU A 60 32.30 -21.67 -0.58
C LEU A 60 32.82 -20.48 -1.38
N ILE A 61 34.02 -20.00 -1.11
CA ILE A 61 34.72 -19.02 -1.91
C ILE A 61 35.84 -19.71 -2.67
N VAL A 62 35.76 -19.68 -4.00
CA VAL A 62 36.75 -20.26 -4.90
C VAL A 62 37.69 -19.16 -5.38
N ASP A 63 38.93 -19.19 -4.94
CA ASP A 63 40.03 -18.28 -5.33
C ASP A 63 41.11 -19.06 -6.07
N SER A 64 40.80 -19.51 -7.30
CA SER A 64 41.67 -20.35 -8.10
C SER A 64 43.00 -19.68 -8.52
N GLU A 65 43.07 -18.36 -8.50
CA GLU A 65 44.26 -17.59 -8.80
C GLU A 65 45.03 -17.16 -7.55
N ASN A 66 44.58 -17.56 -6.37
CA ASN A 66 45.14 -17.21 -5.07
C ASN A 66 45.32 -15.69 -4.88
N VAL A 67 44.34 -14.92 -5.34
CA VAL A 67 44.36 -13.45 -5.35
C VAL A 67 44.41 -12.89 -3.91
N PHE A 68 43.77 -13.59 -2.98
CA PHE A 68 43.66 -13.21 -1.56
C PHE A 68 44.75 -13.82 -0.65
N GLU A 69 45.64 -14.69 -1.17
CA GLU A 69 46.75 -15.28 -0.44
C GLU A 69 46.36 -15.90 0.93
N GLY A 70 45.16 -16.49 1.02
CA GLY A 70 44.64 -17.10 2.24
C GLY A 70 43.99 -16.11 3.25
N THR A 71 43.92 -14.84 2.97
CA THR A 71 43.33 -13.84 3.90
C THR A 71 41.81 -13.92 3.97
N LEU A 72 41.14 -14.66 3.10
CA LEU A 72 39.68 -14.84 3.11
C LEU A 72 39.18 -15.57 4.36
N ASP A 73 39.99 -16.36 5.02
CA ASP A 73 39.63 -17.04 6.28
C ASP A 73 39.30 -16.04 7.41
N ALA A 74 39.79 -14.80 7.30
CA ALA A 74 39.42 -13.72 8.21
C ALA A 74 37.93 -13.36 8.18
N LEU A 75 37.22 -13.68 7.08
CA LEU A 75 35.77 -13.46 6.99
C LEU A 75 35.00 -14.28 8.02
N ASN A 76 35.49 -15.42 8.46
CA ASN A 76 34.88 -16.23 9.52
C ASN A 76 34.89 -15.56 10.90
N SER A 77 35.75 -14.57 11.10
CA SER A 77 35.79 -13.76 12.33
C SER A 77 34.80 -12.60 12.34
N MET A 78 34.19 -12.33 11.18
CA MET A 78 33.17 -11.32 11.01
C MET A 78 31.78 -11.97 11.13
N ASP A 79 30.87 -11.35 11.87
CA ASP A 79 29.51 -11.88 12.06
C ASP A 79 28.64 -11.58 10.81
N LEU A 80 28.98 -12.26 9.71
CA LEU A 80 28.30 -12.11 8.41
C LEU A 80 27.17 -13.14 8.21
N GLY A 81 26.91 -14.01 9.19
CA GLY A 81 25.93 -15.09 9.08
C GLY A 81 26.37 -16.25 8.17
N TYR A 82 27.64 -16.29 7.76
CA TYR A 82 28.23 -17.34 6.91
C TYR A 82 29.35 -18.08 7.60
N GLN A 83 29.44 -19.38 7.33
CA GLN A 83 30.67 -20.17 7.55
C GLN A 83 31.40 -20.27 6.21
N VAL A 84 32.48 -19.52 6.09
CA VAL A 84 33.26 -19.43 4.86
C VAL A 84 34.24 -20.59 4.76
N GLN A 85 34.13 -21.35 3.68
CA GLN A 85 35.14 -22.34 3.28
C GLN A 85 35.85 -21.78 2.04
N THR A 86 37.16 -21.81 2.03
CA THR A 86 37.99 -21.34 0.92
C THR A 86 38.56 -22.52 0.13
N SER A 87 38.60 -22.39 -1.18
CA SER A 87 39.21 -23.35 -2.07
C SER A 87 40.07 -22.65 -3.12
N ASN A 88 41.33 -23.05 -3.24
CA ASN A 88 42.24 -22.57 -4.28
C ASN A 88 42.24 -23.51 -5.50
N GLU A 89 41.43 -24.55 -5.49
CA GLU A 89 41.27 -25.44 -6.63
C GLU A 89 40.42 -24.75 -7.72
N LYS A 90 40.77 -24.98 -8.97
CA LYS A 90 40.00 -24.46 -10.09
C LYS A 90 38.72 -25.25 -10.29
N LEU A 91 37.67 -24.84 -9.55
CA LEU A 91 36.34 -25.42 -9.68
C LEU A 91 35.56 -24.73 -10.80
N THR A 92 34.91 -25.52 -11.62
CA THR A 92 34.03 -25.01 -12.67
C THR A 92 32.64 -24.72 -12.11
N PHE A 93 31.81 -24.00 -12.86
CA PHE A 93 30.41 -23.78 -12.49
C PHE A 93 29.64 -25.08 -12.24
N GLU A 94 29.89 -26.12 -13.06
CA GLU A 94 29.23 -27.42 -12.90
C GLU A 94 29.67 -28.16 -11.63
N ASP A 95 30.95 -28.04 -11.22
CA ASP A 95 31.45 -28.61 -9.96
C ASP A 95 30.78 -27.95 -8.75
N VAL A 96 30.69 -26.62 -8.77
CA VAL A 96 30.03 -25.86 -7.69
C VAL A 96 28.52 -26.15 -7.65
N LYS A 97 27.89 -26.24 -8.83
CA LYS A 97 26.47 -26.58 -8.94
C LYS A 97 26.15 -27.92 -8.33
N SER A 98 26.96 -28.97 -8.64
CA SER A 98 26.77 -30.29 -8.06
C SER A 98 26.93 -30.30 -6.53
N LYS A 99 27.83 -29.51 -5.96
CA LYS A 99 28.00 -29.37 -4.49
C LYS A 99 26.78 -28.67 -3.85
N ILE A 100 26.15 -27.69 -4.51
CA ILE A 100 24.93 -27.04 -4.03
C ILE A 100 23.72 -27.99 -4.16
N GLU A 101 23.62 -28.77 -5.25
CA GLU A 101 22.54 -29.74 -5.45
C GLU A 101 22.62 -30.90 -4.43
N ASN A 102 23.84 -31.32 -4.05
CA ASN A 102 24.08 -32.35 -3.04
C ASN A 102 23.98 -31.81 -1.59
N GLU A 103 23.66 -30.53 -1.39
CA GLU A 103 23.55 -29.86 -0.09
C GLU A 103 24.87 -29.86 0.74
N GLU A 104 26.02 -30.02 0.07
CA GLU A 104 27.34 -29.91 0.71
C GLU A 104 27.66 -28.45 1.07
N ILE A 105 27.19 -27.49 0.25
CA ILE A 105 27.30 -26.04 0.46
C ILE A 105 25.98 -25.36 0.14
N SER A 106 25.73 -24.26 0.80
CA SER A 106 24.49 -23.48 0.58
C SER A 106 24.60 -22.50 -0.59
N GLU A 107 25.75 -21.84 -0.68
CA GLU A 107 26.01 -20.74 -1.62
C GLU A 107 27.51 -20.75 -1.98
N ALA A 108 27.87 -20.19 -3.14
CA ALA A 108 29.26 -20.07 -3.53
C ALA A 108 29.59 -18.75 -4.24
N ILE A 109 30.85 -18.32 -4.12
CA ILE A 109 31.43 -17.19 -4.87
C ILE A 109 32.66 -17.69 -5.61
N ILE A 110 32.68 -17.51 -6.92
CA ILE A 110 33.90 -17.74 -7.72
C ILE A 110 34.52 -16.40 -8.05
N ILE A 111 35.81 -16.26 -7.77
CA ILE A 111 36.60 -15.06 -8.06
C ILE A 111 37.33 -15.29 -9.37
N GLU A 112 37.02 -14.48 -10.37
CA GLU A 112 37.60 -14.55 -11.72
C GLU A 112 38.15 -13.18 -12.15
N LYS A 113 39.15 -13.13 -13.02
CA LYS A 113 39.55 -11.88 -13.64
C LYS A 113 38.46 -11.36 -14.55
N SER A 114 38.20 -10.07 -14.49
CA SER A 114 37.27 -9.44 -15.41
C SER A 114 37.79 -9.52 -16.83
N THR A 115 36.91 -9.92 -17.78
CA THR A 115 37.20 -9.94 -19.19
C THR A 115 37.16 -8.53 -19.84
N GLU A 116 36.47 -7.60 -19.16
CA GLU A 116 36.28 -6.23 -19.65
C GLU A 116 37.34 -5.23 -19.14
N ASN A 117 37.89 -5.51 -17.93
CA ASN A 117 38.83 -4.61 -17.28
C ASN A 117 40.02 -5.39 -16.71
N VAL A 118 41.21 -5.22 -17.30
CA VAL A 118 42.44 -5.99 -16.99
C VAL A 118 42.84 -5.92 -15.50
N ASN A 119 42.42 -4.89 -14.78
CA ASN A 119 42.76 -4.66 -13.37
C ASN A 119 41.59 -4.93 -12.40
N ALA A 120 40.49 -5.54 -12.87
CA ALA A 120 39.32 -5.80 -12.06
C ALA A 120 39.07 -7.31 -11.91
N TYR A 121 38.52 -7.68 -10.78
CA TYR A 121 38.03 -9.02 -10.50
C TYR A 121 36.51 -9.03 -10.55
N GLN A 122 35.94 -10.12 -11.07
CA GLN A 122 34.49 -10.36 -11.10
C GLN A 122 34.16 -11.43 -10.07
N LEU A 123 33.16 -11.14 -9.23
CA LEU A 123 32.62 -12.09 -8.27
C LEU A 123 31.37 -12.74 -8.89
N ARG A 124 31.42 -14.05 -9.15
CA ARG A 124 30.26 -14.83 -9.61
C ARG A 124 29.60 -15.49 -8.40
N TYR A 125 28.48 -14.95 -7.98
CA TYR A 125 27.68 -15.47 -6.87
C TYR A 125 26.71 -16.53 -7.37
N ILE A 126 26.83 -17.76 -6.84
CA ILE A 126 26.09 -18.94 -7.28
C ILE A 126 25.21 -19.43 -6.13
N VAL A 127 23.94 -19.63 -6.42
CA VAL A 127 22.90 -20.00 -5.49
C VAL A 127 21.95 -21.03 -6.10
N LYS A 128 21.26 -21.81 -5.25
CA LYS A 128 20.31 -22.84 -5.71
C LYS A 128 19.11 -22.24 -6.47
N ASN A 129 18.60 -21.08 -6.00
CA ASN A 129 17.47 -20.41 -6.62
C ASN A 129 17.55 -18.90 -6.41
N ILE A 130 17.55 -18.14 -7.50
CA ILE A 130 17.58 -16.65 -7.46
C ILE A 130 16.35 -16.07 -6.76
N ALA A 131 15.19 -16.74 -6.84
CA ALA A 131 13.96 -16.28 -6.18
C ALA A 131 14.01 -16.34 -4.64
N THR A 132 14.99 -17.04 -4.06
CA THR A 132 15.18 -17.11 -2.61
C THR A 132 16.09 -16.02 -2.04
N ILE A 133 16.66 -15.18 -2.93
CA ILE A 133 17.58 -14.10 -2.54
C ILE A 133 16.86 -12.77 -2.78
N SER A 134 16.76 -11.97 -1.72
CA SER A 134 16.20 -10.61 -1.82
C SER A 134 17.17 -9.64 -2.53
N SER A 135 18.48 -9.86 -2.36
CA SER A 135 19.59 -9.13 -2.97
C SER A 135 20.90 -9.90 -2.76
N VAL A 136 21.93 -9.58 -3.54
CA VAL A 136 23.30 -10.00 -3.21
C VAL A 136 23.66 -9.41 -1.85
N PRO A 137 24.22 -10.19 -0.91
CA PRO A 137 24.56 -9.66 0.43
C PRO A 137 25.67 -8.60 0.32
N GLU A 138 25.27 -7.33 0.36
CA GLU A 138 26.20 -6.20 0.23
C GLU A 138 27.29 -6.22 1.30
N ASP A 139 26.95 -6.61 2.53
CA ASP A 139 27.89 -6.72 3.63
C ASP A 139 29.01 -7.74 3.34
N LEU A 140 28.68 -8.87 2.71
CA LEU A 140 29.64 -9.88 2.30
C LEU A 140 30.54 -9.35 1.17
N ILE A 141 30.00 -8.69 0.16
CA ILE A 141 30.78 -8.10 -0.93
C ILE A 141 31.73 -7.01 -0.40
N ASN A 142 31.24 -6.16 0.49
CA ASN A 142 32.03 -5.13 1.14
C ASN A 142 33.16 -5.73 2.01
N ALA A 143 32.86 -6.81 2.75
CA ALA A 143 33.88 -7.51 3.53
C ALA A 143 34.98 -8.14 2.65
N ILE A 144 34.60 -8.79 1.53
CA ILE A 144 35.56 -9.33 0.54
C ILE A 144 36.41 -8.19 -0.07
N SER A 145 35.77 -7.08 -0.47
CA SER A 145 36.46 -5.92 -1.03
C SER A 145 37.43 -5.28 -0.04
N THR A 146 37.04 -5.16 1.22
CA THR A 146 37.87 -4.63 2.29
C THR A 146 39.06 -5.54 2.58
N THR A 147 38.82 -6.85 2.59
CA THR A 147 39.92 -7.86 2.77
C THR A 147 40.92 -7.76 1.65
N TYR A 148 40.49 -7.65 0.40
CA TYR A 148 41.38 -7.44 -0.75
C TYR A 148 42.18 -6.15 -0.62
N THR A 149 41.51 -5.05 -0.30
CA THR A 149 42.15 -3.74 -0.13
C THR A 149 43.21 -3.80 0.95
N ASN A 150 42.92 -4.37 2.13
CA ASN A 150 43.88 -4.52 3.23
C ASN A 150 45.10 -5.37 2.83
N LEU A 151 44.89 -6.45 2.06
CA LEU A 151 45.97 -7.25 1.51
C LEU A 151 46.90 -6.46 0.59
N GLN A 152 46.32 -5.69 -0.36
CA GLN A 152 47.10 -4.83 -1.29
C GLN A 152 47.89 -3.76 -0.52
N ILE A 153 47.32 -3.21 0.52
CA ILE A 153 47.96 -2.23 1.40
C ILE A 153 49.17 -2.83 2.11
N SER A 154 48.99 -4.01 2.69
CA SER A 154 50.10 -4.69 3.39
C SER A 154 51.26 -4.96 2.43
N LYS A 155 50.98 -5.26 1.15
CA LYS A 155 51.99 -5.47 0.10
C LYS A 155 52.76 -4.19 -0.27
N LEU A 156 52.10 -3.05 -0.20
CA LEU A 156 52.69 -1.74 -0.51
C LEU A 156 53.51 -1.17 0.68
N GLY A 157 53.45 -1.82 1.85
CA GLY A 157 54.16 -1.37 3.05
C GLY A 157 53.65 -0.04 3.64
N LEU A 158 52.43 0.35 3.30
CA LEU A 158 51.80 1.58 3.78
C LEU A 158 51.30 1.41 5.22
N THR A 159 51.49 2.44 6.05
CA THR A 159 50.90 2.49 7.39
C THR A 159 49.40 2.81 7.30
N GLN A 160 48.63 2.45 8.33
CA GLN A 160 47.20 2.79 8.42
C GLN A 160 46.94 4.30 8.33
N GLU A 161 47.83 5.16 8.84
CA GLU A 161 47.73 6.62 8.73
C GLU A 161 47.91 7.12 7.30
N GLN A 162 48.86 6.53 6.56
CA GLN A 162 49.05 6.82 5.13
C GLN A 162 47.89 6.36 4.32
N LEU A 163 47.22 5.30 4.72
CA LEU A 163 46.04 4.78 4.08
C LEU A 163 44.84 5.70 4.25
N GLN A 164 44.58 6.15 5.47
CA GLN A 164 43.47 7.11 5.74
C GLN A 164 43.61 8.41 4.92
N SER A 165 44.87 8.79 4.59
CA SER A 165 45.08 9.92 3.72
C SER A 165 44.86 9.65 2.23
N LEU A 166 44.96 8.37 1.80
CA LEU A 166 44.75 7.94 0.41
C LEU A 166 43.32 7.49 0.09
N THR A 167 42.56 7.16 1.13
CA THR A 167 41.11 6.86 1.04
C THR A 167 40.31 8.00 1.67
N PRO A 168 40.11 9.11 0.96
CA PRO A 168 39.30 10.21 1.50
C PRO A 168 37.88 9.66 1.75
N ASN A 169 37.41 9.88 2.98
CA ASN A 169 36.01 9.63 3.32
C ASN A 169 35.20 10.73 2.63
N PHE A 170 34.51 10.41 1.55
CA PHE A 170 33.63 11.34 0.88
C PHE A 170 32.33 11.43 1.68
N GLU A 171 32.22 12.43 2.52
CA GLU A 171 30.94 12.81 3.09
C GLU A 171 30.15 13.51 1.99
N TYR A 172 28.97 12.99 1.67
CA TYR A 172 28.07 13.64 0.73
C TYR A 172 26.89 14.25 1.49
N HIS A 173 26.58 15.48 1.16
CA HIS A 173 25.36 16.15 1.59
C HIS A 173 24.45 16.26 0.38
N ILE A 174 23.19 15.85 0.57
CA ILE A 174 22.17 16.04 -0.48
C ILE A 174 21.54 17.41 -0.21
N GLU A 175 21.79 18.36 -1.12
CA GLU A 175 21.14 19.66 -1.09
C GLU A 175 20.02 19.68 -2.12
N GLN A 176 18.86 20.15 -1.69
CA GLN A 176 17.67 20.23 -2.51
C GLN A 176 17.58 21.63 -3.11
N THR A 177 17.35 21.72 -4.43
CA THR A 177 17.23 23.02 -5.13
C THR A 177 15.82 23.61 -5.04
N GLU A 178 14.81 22.80 -4.66
CA GLU A 178 13.46 23.30 -4.41
C GLU A 178 13.35 23.84 -2.98
N GLU A 179 12.72 25.03 -2.83
CA GLU A 179 12.52 25.67 -1.52
C GLU A 179 11.61 24.88 -0.58
N GLN A 180 10.81 23.94 -1.12
CA GLN A 180 9.93 23.08 -0.32
C GLN A 180 10.57 21.71 -0.09
N GLU A 181 10.90 21.44 1.16
CA GLU A 181 11.30 20.11 1.59
C GLU A 181 10.14 19.12 1.41
N VAL A 182 10.22 18.30 0.37
CA VAL A 182 9.30 17.15 0.21
C VAL A 182 9.68 16.10 1.23
N SER A 183 9.09 16.19 2.40
CA SER A 183 9.37 15.27 3.49
C SER A 183 8.25 14.25 3.64
N GLY A 184 8.51 13.00 3.34
CA GLY A 184 7.54 11.93 3.54
C GLY A 184 8.10 10.56 3.17
N ASN A 185 7.73 9.55 3.94
CA ASN A 185 8.04 8.17 3.57
C ASN A 185 7.03 7.71 2.50
N LEU A 186 7.50 7.51 1.26
CA LEU A 186 6.67 7.10 0.12
C LEU A 186 5.87 5.83 0.41
N ALA A 187 6.44 4.86 1.12
CA ALA A 187 5.75 3.62 1.46
C ALA A 187 4.54 3.88 2.37
N VAL A 188 4.67 4.76 3.35
CA VAL A 188 3.56 5.16 4.25
C VAL A 188 2.46 5.84 3.48
N ILE A 189 2.83 6.74 2.58
CA ILE A 189 1.90 7.47 1.74
C ILE A 189 1.14 6.51 0.84
N MET A 190 1.81 5.54 0.22
CA MET A 190 1.20 4.50 -0.60
C MET A 190 0.19 3.65 0.20
N ILE A 191 0.57 3.21 1.40
CA ILE A 191 -0.31 2.42 2.28
C ILE A 191 -1.54 3.24 2.68
N LEU A 192 -1.35 4.49 3.11
CA LEU A 192 -2.45 5.38 3.48
C LEU A 192 -3.42 5.60 2.31
N SER A 193 -2.88 5.79 1.09
CA SER A 193 -3.66 5.89 -0.15
C SER A 193 -4.55 4.69 -0.38
N LEU A 194 -3.94 3.53 -0.30
CA LEU A 194 -4.63 2.25 -0.53
C LEU A 194 -5.75 2.05 0.50
N VAL A 195 -5.47 2.36 1.77
CA VAL A 195 -6.46 2.25 2.86
C VAL A 195 -7.61 3.23 2.64
N LEU A 196 -7.33 4.48 2.30
CA LEU A 196 -8.35 5.48 2.01
C LEU A 196 -9.20 5.10 0.79
N PHE A 197 -8.55 4.66 -0.29
CA PHE A 197 -9.26 4.20 -1.49
C PHE A 197 -10.19 3.03 -1.16
N TYR A 198 -9.65 2.00 -0.52
CA TYR A 198 -10.44 0.84 -0.13
C TYR A 198 -11.61 1.22 0.77
N ALA A 199 -11.37 2.05 1.78
CA ALA A 199 -12.40 2.46 2.72
C ALA A 199 -13.52 3.26 2.03
N ILE A 200 -13.17 4.25 1.22
CA ILE A 200 -14.16 5.07 0.49
C ILE A 200 -14.91 4.21 -0.52
N TYR A 201 -14.20 3.47 -1.38
CA TYR A 201 -14.79 2.68 -2.45
C TYR A 201 -15.71 1.58 -1.91
N PHE A 202 -15.21 0.75 -1.00
CA PHE A 202 -15.95 -0.39 -0.47
C PHE A 202 -17.17 0.03 0.34
N CYS A 203 -17.03 1.02 1.22
CA CYS A 203 -18.17 1.52 2.01
C CYS A 203 -19.21 2.18 1.12
N ALA A 204 -18.79 2.98 0.14
CA ALA A 204 -19.73 3.63 -0.77
C ALA A 204 -20.48 2.61 -1.65
N TYR A 205 -19.81 1.57 -2.14
CA TYR A 205 -20.44 0.48 -2.90
C TYR A 205 -21.55 -0.22 -2.10
N GLN A 206 -21.40 -0.37 -0.78
CA GLN A 206 -22.41 -0.98 0.08
C GLN A 206 -23.74 -0.21 0.08
N VAL A 207 -23.71 1.10 -0.19
CA VAL A 207 -24.93 1.91 -0.32
C VAL A 207 -25.75 1.46 -1.53
N SER A 208 -25.10 1.30 -2.69
CA SER A 208 -25.76 0.78 -3.90
C SER A 208 -26.34 -0.62 -3.64
N SER A 209 -25.55 -1.52 -3.08
CA SER A 209 -25.97 -2.89 -2.75
C SER A 209 -27.19 -2.92 -1.81
N SER A 210 -27.19 -2.06 -0.78
CA SER A 210 -28.30 -1.98 0.17
C SER A 210 -29.58 -1.49 -0.52
N ILE A 211 -29.49 -0.44 -1.34
CA ILE A 211 -30.65 0.12 -2.05
C ILE A 211 -31.22 -0.91 -3.03
N THR A 212 -30.36 -1.56 -3.84
CA THR A 212 -30.81 -2.55 -4.82
C THR A 212 -31.46 -3.76 -4.14
N THR A 213 -30.88 -4.26 -3.04
CA THR A 213 -31.44 -5.41 -2.30
C THR A 213 -32.83 -5.11 -1.79
N GLU A 214 -33.08 -3.94 -1.21
CA GLU A 214 -34.41 -3.57 -0.72
C GLU A 214 -35.40 -3.31 -1.84
N LYS A 215 -34.95 -2.76 -2.97
CA LYS A 215 -35.78 -2.56 -4.16
C LYS A 215 -36.23 -3.92 -4.72
N THR A 216 -35.29 -4.87 -4.88
CA THR A 216 -35.59 -6.20 -5.44
C THR A 216 -36.47 -7.04 -4.52
N SER A 217 -36.36 -6.87 -3.21
CA SER A 217 -37.22 -7.53 -2.23
C SER A 217 -38.58 -6.83 -1.99
N LYS A 218 -38.88 -5.75 -2.72
CA LYS A 218 -40.08 -4.90 -2.57
C LYS A 218 -40.25 -4.25 -1.19
N ILE A 219 -39.30 -4.37 -0.29
CA ILE A 219 -39.30 -3.69 1.03
C ILE A 219 -39.39 -2.17 0.83
N MET A 220 -38.88 -1.69 -0.30
CA MET A 220 -38.85 -0.29 -0.64
C MET A 220 -40.26 0.34 -0.75
N GLU A 221 -41.27 -0.42 -1.18
CA GLU A 221 -42.67 0.06 -1.26
C GLU A 221 -43.17 0.48 0.13
N THR A 222 -42.88 -0.34 1.15
CA THR A 222 -43.25 -0.04 2.54
C THR A 222 -42.44 1.13 3.10
N LEU A 223 -41.16 1.23 2.76
CA LEU A 223 -40.30 2.32 3.24
C LEU A 223 -40.75 3.69 2.69
N VAL A 224 -41.06 3.77 1.40
CA VAL A 224 -41.48 5.04 0.76
C VAL A 224 -42.81 5.53 1.27
N THR A 225 -43.72 4.63 1.67
CA THR A 225 -45.02 5.04 2.29
C THR A 225 -44.82 5.52 3.74
N SER A 226 -43.75 5.11 4.39
CA SER A 226 -43.48 5.44 5.80
C SER A 226 -42.60 6.68 5.99
N THR A 227 -41.69 6.99 5.03
CA THR A 227 -40.77 8.13 5.12
C THR A 227 -40.34 8.66 3.76
N SER A 228 -39.74 9.86 3.72
CA SER A 228 -39.35 10.48 2.48
C SER A 228 -38.13 9.81 1.82
N PRO A 229 -38.04 9.76 0.47
CA PRO A 229 -36.91 9.25 -0.26
C PRO A 229 -35.56 9.88 0.18
N ARG A 230 -35.57 11.18 0.47
CA ARG A 230 -34.41 11.90 1.01
C ARG A 230 -33.94 11.32 2.34
N THR A 231 -34.87 11.03 3.24
CA THR A 231 -34.53 10.43 4.55
C THR A 231 -33.96 9.04 4.40
N ILE A 232 -34.48 8.24 3.46
CA ILE A 232 -33.96 6.90 3.18
C ILE A 232 -32.52 6.97 2.67
N VAL A 233 -32.26 7.75 1.62
CA VAL A 233 -30.89 7.89 1.04
C VAL A 233 -29.89 8.37 2.08
N MET A 234 -30.24 9.48 2.77
CA MET A 234 -29.34 10.06 3.78
C MET A 234 -29.13 9.13 4.97
N GLY A 235 -30.19 8.48 5.46
CA GLY A 235 -30.10 7.55 6.59
C GLY A 235 -29.22 6.32 6.26
N LYS A 236 -29.36 5.78 5.04
CA LYS A 236 -28.51 4.68 4.56
C LYS A 236 -27.06 5.11 4.41
N THR A 237 -26.83 6.23 3.75
CA THR A 237 -25.49 6.76 3.56
C THR A 237 -24.81 7.01 4.93
N ILE A 238 -25.47 7.65 5.86
CA ILE A 238 -24.91 7.88 7.20
C ILE A 238 -24.69 6.55 7.94
N GLY A 239 -25.65 5.64 7.92
CA GLY A 239 -25.57 4.36 8.64
C GLY A 239 -24.40 3.49 8.15
N ILE A 240 -24.26 3.34 6.84
CA ILE A 240 -23.16 2.58 6.22
C ILE A 240 -21.81 3.28 6.47
N GLY A 241 -21.79 4.63 6.39
CA GLY A 241 -20.58 5.41 6.65
C GLY A 241 -20.04 5.24 8.08
N ILE A 242 -20.94 5.25 9.08
CA ILE A 242 -20.54 5.01 10.47
C ILE A 242 -19.94 3.61 10.64
N VAL A 243 -20.60 2.59 10.10
CA VAL A 243 -20.08 1.21 10.17
C VAL A 243 -18.76 1.07 9.45
N GLY A 244 -18.62 1.70 8.28
CA GLY A 244 -17.38 1.73 7.50
C GLY A 244 -16.24 2.42 8.25
N LEU A 245 -16.50 3.56 8.89
CA LEU A 245 -15.50 4.26 9.69
C LEU A 245 -15.02 3.40 10.88
N VAL A 246 -15.95 2.76 11.60
CA VAL A 246 -15.61 1.81 12.69
C VAL A 246 -14.77 0.65 12.14
N GLN A 247 -15.12 0.12 10.96
CA GLN A 247 -14.38 -0.97 10.33
C GLN A 247 -12.94 -0.54 9.97
N VAL A 248 -12.75 0.66 9.42
CA VAL A 248 -11.40 1.19 9.12
C VAL A 248 -10.59 1.38 10.39
N CYS A 249 -11.18 1.96 11.44
CA CYS A 249 -10.51 2.08 12.74
C CYS A 249 -10.09 0.69 13.29
N LEU A 250 -10.93 -0.32 13.12
CA LEU A 250 -10.61 -1.70 13.50
C LEU A 250 -9.43 -2.25 12.70
N PHE A 251 -9.38 -2.04 11.39
CA PHE A 251 -8.27 -2.48 10.54
C PHE A 251 -6.96 -1.82 10.93
N VAL A 252 -6.97 -0.51 11.16
CA VAL A 252 -5.79 0.24 11.62
C VAL A 252 -5.33 -0.26 13.00
N ALA A 253 -6.26 -0.45 13.94
CA ALA A 253 -5.92 -0.96 15.27
C ALA A 253 -5.27 -2.35 15.19
N VAL A 254 -5.85 -3.27 14.40
CA VAL A 254 -5.29 -4.62 14.22
C VAL A 254 -3.94 -4.56 13.51
N ALA A 255 -3.77 -3.69 12.51
CA ALA A 255 -2.48 -3.51 11.83
C ALA A 255 -1.39 -3.03 12.80
N LEU A 256 -1.67 -2.04 13.64
CA LEU A 256 -0.72 -1.53 14.64
C LEU A 256 -0.38 -2.59 15.71
N ILE A 257 -1.37 -3.34 16.17
CA ILE A 257 -1.15 -4.44 17.13
C ILE A 257 -0.30 -5.53 16.47
N SER A 258 -0.61 -5.93 15.23
CA SER A 258 0.15 -6.94 14.50
C SER A 258 1.59 -6.51 14.24
N ALA A 259 1.80 -5.25 13.85
CA ALA A 259 3.13 -4.69 13.67
C ALA A 259 3.96 -4.78 14.97
N LYS A 260 3.36 -4.39 16.10
CA LYS A 260 4.04 -4.46 17.41
C LYS A 260 4.36 -5.88 17.87
N LEU A 261 3.53 -6.86 17.48
CA LEU A 261 3.70 -8.25 17.94
C LEU A 261 4.65 -9.06 17.05
N PHE A 262 4.68 -8.79 15.74
CA PHE A 262 5.34 -9.65 14.76
C PHE A 262 6.57 -9.03 14.10
N LEU A 263 6.71 -7.69 14.12
CA LEU A 263 7.91 -7.03 13.59
C LEU A 263 8.99 -6.91 14.67
N GLU A 264 10.24 -6.91 14.24
CA GLU A 264 11.37 -6.64 15.12
C GLU A 264 11.33 -5.22 15.69
N PRO A 265 11.81 -5.00 16.92
CA PRO A 265 11.88 -3.66 17.50
C PRO A 265 12.64 -2.69 16.57
N GLY A 266 12.02 -1.56 16.25
CA GLY A 266 12.58 -0.57 15.32
C GLY A 266 12.21 -0.77 13.84
N ALA A 267 11.74 -1.94 13.42
CA ALA A 267 11.36 -2.19 12.03
C ALA A 267 10.15 -1.35 11.59
N LEU A 268 9.22 -1.06 12.50
CA LEU A 268 8.11 -0.16 12.21
C LEU A 268 8.58 1.29 12.07
N GLU A 269 9.51 1.71 12.92
CA GLU A 269 10.07 3.06 12.94
C GLU A 269 10.95 3.34 11.72
N SER A 270 11.65 2.32 11.19
CA SER A 270 12.43 2.45 9.96
C SER A 270 11.56 2.65 8.70
N VAL A 271 10.33 2.11 8.71
CA VAL A 271 9.38 2.23 7.59
C VAL A 271 8.41 3.41 7.81
N LEU A 272 7.98 3.64 9.04
CA LEU A 272 7.01 4.65 9.42
C LEU A 272 7.69 5.76 10.24
N ASP A 273 7.99 6.87 9.61
CA ASP A 273 8.37 8.07 10.36
C ASP A 273 7.16 8.62 11.13
N MET A 274 7.00 8.16 12.37
CA MET A 274 5.88 8.54 13.23
C MET A 274 5.84 10.05 13.54
N SER A 275 6.95 10.77 13.36
CA SER A 275 7.01 12.22 13.56
C SER A 275 6.14 13.00 12.56
N LYS A 276 5.89 12.41 11.38
CA LYS A 276 5.05 12.99 10.32
C LYS A 276 3.54 12.80 10.56
N PHE A 277 3.16 11.89 11.48
CA PHE A 277 1.76 11.67 11.85
C PHE A 277 1.28 12.71 12.87
N THR A 278 1.09 13.92 12.40
CA THR A 278 0.57 15.00 13.25
C THR A 278 -0.94 14.82 13.51
N PRO A 279 -1.47 15.31 14.67
CA PRO A 279 -2.92 15.34 14.90
C PRO A 279 -3.69 16.10 13.82
N TYR A 280 -3.08 17.12 13.23
CA TYR A 280 -3.63 17.87 12.10
C TYR A 280 -3.84 16.97 10.89
N LEU A 281 -2.81 16.22 10.47
CA LEU A 281 -2.91 15.27 9.35
C LEU A 281 -4.02 14.23 9.61
N ALA A 282 -4.08 13.66 10.81
CA ALA A 282 -5.09 12.67 11.16
C ALA A 282 -6.52 13.23 11.06
N ILE A 283 -6.77 14.41 11.63
CA ILE A 283 -8.09 15.06 11.58
C ILE A 283 -8.49 15.39 10.14
N ILE A 284 -7.59 15.99 9.37
CA ILE A 284 -7.89 16.35 7.98
C ILE A 284 -8.12 15.09 7.12
N THR A 285 -7.34 14.05 7.31
CA THR A 285 -7.54 12.77 6.60
C THR A 285 -8.92 12.17 6.91
N ILE A 286 -9.36 12.21 8.16
CA ILE A 286 -10.70 11.76 8.55
C ILE A 286 -11.77 12.61 7.88
N ILE A 287 -11.60 13.94 7.82
CA ILE A 287 -12.53 14.83 7.16
C ILE A 287 -12.63 14.50 5.65
N TYR A 288 -11.49 14.32 4.96
CA TYR A 288 -11.49 13.92 3.55
C TYR A 288 -12.08 12.52 3.34
N PHE A 289 -11.83 11.58 4.26
CA PHE A 289 -12.48 10.27 4.24
C PHE A 289 -14.01 10.41 4.31
N ILE A 290 -14.53 11.16 5.27
CA ILE A 290 -15.98 11.33 5.45
C ILE A 290 -16.60 12.00 4.23
N LEU A 291 -16.03 13.11 3.77
CA LEU A 291 -16.56 13.85 2.62
C LEU A 291 -16.43 13.05 1.32
N GLY A 292 -15.29 12.41 1.08
CA GLY A 292 -15.07 11.54 -0.06
C GLY A 292 -16.03 10.36 -0.07
N TYR A 293 -16.22 9.71 1.08
CA TYR A 293 -17.23 8.68 1.23
C TYR A 293 -18.63 9.21 0.86
N PHE A 294 -19.06 10.37 1.37
CA PHE A 294 -20.36 10.94 1.03
C PHE A 294 -20.49 11.22 -0.47
N ALA A 295 -19.47 11.77 -1.11
CA ALA A 295 -19.47 12.02 -2.56
C ALA A 295 -19.71 10.75 -3.36
N TYR A 296 -18.95 9.70 -3.10
CA TYR A 296 -19.08 8.42 -3.79
C TYR A 296 -20.34 7.65 -3.41
N ALA A 297 -20.74 7.68 -2.13
CA ALA A 297 -21.94 7.00 -1.65
C ALA A 297 -23.22 7.55 -2.30
N LEU A 298 -23.30 8.85 -2.54
CA LEU A 298 -24.42 9.45 -3.25
C LEU A 298 -24.45 9.06 -4.73
N LEU A 299 -23.29 8.95 -5.38
CA LEU A 299 -23.19 8.43 -6.75
C LEU A 299 -23.62 6.95 -6.79
N TYR A 300 -23.20 6.15 -5.83
CA TYR A 300 -23.64 4.75 -5.71
C TYR A 300 -25.11 4.60 -5.31
N ALA A 301 -25.66 5.53 -4.53
CA ALA A 301 -27.10 5.56 -4.26
C ALA A 301 -27.91 5.81 -5.53
N LEU A 302 -27.43 6.71 -6.38
CA LEU A 302 -28.03 6.99 -7.67
C LEU A 302 -28.01 5.74 -8.57
N THR A 303 -26.85 5.14 -8.80
CA THR A 303 -26.71 3.95 -9.66
C THR A 303 -27.49 2.76 -9.10
N GLY A 304 -27.45 2.49 -7.79
CA GLY A 304 -28.22 1.43 -7.15
C GLY A 304 -29.72 1.58 -7.29
N SER A 305 -30.24 2.81 -7.34
CA SER A 305 -31.68 3.07 -7.52
C SER A 305 -32.20 2.72 -8.94
N THR A 306 -31.31 2.74 -9.93
CA THR A 306 -31.67 2.49 -11.36
C THR A 306 -31.75 1.01 -11.70
N VAL A 307 -31.32 0.13 -10.80
CA VAL A 307 -31.25 -1.31 -11.01
C VAL A 307 -32.49 -1.98 -10.43
N SER A 308 -33.01 -2.97 -11.14
CA SER A 308 -34.16 -3.78 -10.70
C SER A 308 -33.82 -5.25 -10.43
N LYS A 309 -32.60 -5.69 -10.78
CA LYS A 309 -32.11 -7.06 -10.57
C LYS A 309 -30.72 -7.03 -9.92
N PRO A 310 -30.43 -7.93 -8.97
CA PRO A 310 -29.11 -7.98 -8.32
C PRO A 310 -27.95 -8.19 -9.30
N GLU A 311 -28.16 -8.93 -10.40
CA GLU A 311 -27.16 -9.23 -11.42
C GLU A 311 -26.67 -7.97 -12.15
N ASP A 312 -27.52 -6.93 -12.23
CA ASP A 312 -27.22 -5.67 -12.93
C ASP A 312 -26.42 -4.67 -12.06
N ILE A 313 -26.25 -4.92 -10.75
CA ILE A 313 -25.57 -4.01 -9.82
C ILE A 313 -24.17 -3.67 -10.32
N GLN A 314 -23.39 -4.71 -10.72
CA GLN A 314 -22.02 -4.53 -11.16
C GLN A 314 -21.92 -3.60 -12.37
N SER A 315 -22.77 -3.85 -13.39
CA SER A 315 -22.75 -3.05 -14.61
C SER A 315 -23.23 -1.61 -14.40
N ALA A 316 -24.19 -1.39 -13.48
CA ALA A 316 -24.67 -0.05 -13.14
C ALA A 316 -23.63 0.76 -12.34
N ASN A 317 -22.86 0.09 -11.50
CA ASN A 317 -21.85 0.72 -10.65
C ASN A 317 -20.50 0.95 -11.36
N THR A 318 -20.26 0.30 -12.52
CA THR A 318 -19.00 0.41 -13.28
C THR A 318 -18.57 1.86 -13.56
N PRO A 319 -19.44 2.80 -13.98
CA PRO A 319 -19.01 4.19 -14.21
C PRO A 319 -18.45 4.86 -12.94
N VAL A 320 -19.09 4.64 -11.79
CA VAL A 320 -18.64 5.20 -10.51
C VAL A 320 -17.34 4.53 -10.05
N ALA A 321 -17.21 3.22 -10.26
CA ALA A 321 -16.00 2.47 -9.99
C ALA A 321 -14.81 3.00 -10.82
N ILE A 322 -15.00 3.24 -12.11
CA ILE A 322 -13.98 3.81 -12.99
C ILE A 322 -13.54 5.20 -12.50
N LEU A 323 -14.48 6.06 -12.10
CA LEU A 323 -14.15 7.37 -11.53
C LEU A 323 -13.32 7.26 -10.26
N ALA A 324 -13.65 6.31 -9.37
CA ALA A 324 -12.88 6.08 -8.14
C ALA A 324 -11.46 5.58 -8.45
N VAL A 325 -11.32 4.65 -9.39
CA VAL A 325 -10.03 4.11 -9.84
C VAL A 325 -9.18 5.20 -10.49
N ILE A 326 -9.76 6.04 -11.36
CA ILE A 326 -9.05 7.18 -11.95
C ILE A 326 -8.57 8.14 -10.85
N GLY A 327 -9.43 8.49 -9.88
CA GLY A 327 -9.07 9.36 -8.77
C GLY A 327 -7.92 8.79 -7.92
N PHE A 328 -7.93 7.48 -7.67
CA PHE A 328 -6.87 6.80 -6.96
C PHE A 328 -5.55 6.78 -7.75
N TYR A 329 -5.57 6.38 -9.02
CA TYR A 329 -4.36 6.37 -9.84
C TYR A 329 -3.80 7.77 -10.09
N LEU A 330 -4.67 8.78 -10.23
CA LEU A 330 -4.23 10.16 -10.33
C LEU A 330 -3.47 10.59 -9.08
N SER A 331 -3.94 10.19 -7.88
CA SER A 331 -3.20 10.39 -6.64
C SER A 331 -1.85 9.69 -6.67
N TYR A 332 -1.79 8.45 -7.11
CA TYR A 332 -0.56 7.67 -7.20
C TYR A 332 0.48 8.29 -8.15
N PHE A 333 0.05 8.67 -9.36
CA PHE A 333 0.95 9.30 -10.35
C PHE A 333 1.48 10.67 -9.89
N THR A 334 0.64 11.46 -9.23
CA THR A 334 1.04 12.79 -8.78
C THR A 334 1.96 12.74 -7.54
N MET A 335 2.00 11.62 -6.84
CA MET A 335 2.86 11.40 -5.69
C MET A 335 4.37 11.45 -6.05
N MET A 336 4.73 11.02 -7.27
CA MET A 336 6.12 11.03 -7.76
C MET A 336 6.62 12.46 -8.04
N ASN A 337 5.71 13.43 -8.23
CA ASN A 337 6.03 14.83 -8.42
C ASN A 337 5.00 15.72 -7.68
N PRO A 338 5.14 15.88 -6.35
CA PRO A 338 4.12 16.48 -5.50
C PRO A 338 3.93 17.98 -5.71
N THR A 339 4.89 18.67 -6.31
CA THR A 339 4.85 20.11 -6.62
C THR A 339 4.27 20.39 -8.02
N SER A 340 4.02 19.37 -8.82
CA SER A 340 3.51 19.52 -10.19
C SER A 340 2.12 20.18 -10.23
N ASN A 341 1.85 20.94 -11.30
CA ASN A 341 0.54 21.53 -11.54
C ASN A 341 -0.57 20.46 -11.63
N LEU A 342 -0.24 19.25 -12.10
CA LEU A 342 -1.16 18.12 -12.14
C LEU A 342 -1.55 17.68 -10.74
N ASN A 343 -0.61 17.65 -9.79
CA ASN A 343 -0.89 17.31 -8.39
C ASN A 343 -1.76 18.36 -7.72
N VAL A 344 -1.47 19.66 -7.97
CA VAL A 344 -2.33 20.75 -7.49
C VAL A 344 -3.74 20.59 -8.01
N PHE A 345 -3.92 20.38 -9.33
CA PHE A 345 -5.24 20.16 -9.92
C PHE A 345 -5.94 18.92 -9.33
N ALA A 346 -5.25 17.77 -9.24
CA ALA A 346 -5.81 16.53 -8.72
C ALA A 346 -6.27 16.65 -7.27
N SER A 347 -5.55 17.41 -6.46
CA SER A 347 -5.91 17.66 -5.05
C SER A 347 -7.08 18.63 -4.87
N MET A 348 -7.40 19.44 -5.88
CA MET A 348 -8.57 20.35 -5.90
C MET A 348 -9.80 19.69 -6.53
N PHE A 349 -9.60 18.72 -7.44
CA PHE A 349 -10.68 18.08 -8.17
C PHE A 349 -11.50 17.17 -7.24
N PRO A 350 -12.85 17.32 -7.13
CA PRO A 350 -13.64 16.67 -6.07
C PRO A 350 -13.59 15.14 -6.06
N ILE A 351 -13.39 14.51 -7.23
CA ILE A 351 -13.35 13.05 -7.34
C ILE A 351 -12.02 12.50 -6.82
N SER A 352 -10.91 13.19 -7.05
CA SER A 352 -9.56 12.76 -6.64
C SER A 352 -9.09 13.41 -5.33
N SER A 353 -9.62 14.57 -4.96
CA SER A 353 -9.19 15.30 -3.76
C SER A 353 -9.18 14.48 -2.47
N PRO A 354 -10.13 13.55 -2.21
CA PRO A 354 -10.09 12.74 -1.00
C PRO A 354 -8.88 11.81 -0.93
N PHE A 355 -8.30 11.48 -2.08
CA PHE A 355 -7.11 10.63 -2.17
C PHE A 355 -5.83 11.46 -2.28
N CYS A 356 -5.84 12.60 -2.99
CA CYS A 356 -4.66 13.40 -3.28
C CYS A 356 -4.28 14.38 -2.18
N MET A 357 -5.25 15.08 -1.57
CA MET A 357 -4.96 16.16 -0.63
C MET A 357 -4.29 15.68 0.67
N PRO A 358 -4.71 14.54 1.30
CA PRO A 358 -4.01 14.02 2.47
C PRO A 358 -2.51 13.77 2.21
N PHE A 359 -2.14 13.39 0.98
CA PHE A 359 -0.74 13.19 0.60
C PHE A 359 0.02 14.50 0.50
N ARG A 360 -0.55 15.50 -0.18
CA ARG A 360 0.08 16.80 -0.28
C ARG A 360 0.35 17.40 1.07
N ILE A 361 -0.57 17.19 2.04
CA ILE A 361 -0.39 17.63 3.42
C ILE A 361 0.75 16.85 4.09
N MET A 362 0.78 15.52 3.93
CA MET A 362 1.81 14.65 4.51
C MET A 362 3.21 14.96 3.97
N MET A 363 3.28 15.34 2.69
CA MET A 363 4.53 15.75 2.03
C MET A 363 4.93 17.21 2.33
N GLY A 364 4.13 17.95 3.10
CA GLY A 364 4.41 19.35 3.46
C GLY A 364 4.22 20.36 2.31
N VAL A 365 3.68 19.94 1.15
CA VAL A 365 3.55 20.80 -0.05
C VAL A 365 2.15 21.43 -0.20
N ALA A 366 1.21 21.16 0.71
CA ALA A 366 -0.12 21.76 0.70
C ALA A 366 -0.20 22.91 1.71
N SER A 367 -0.58 24.09 1.24
CA SER A 367 -0.90 25.20 2.12
C SER A 367 -2.26 25.00 2.80
N VAL A 368 -2.48 25.67 3.95
CA VAL A 368 -3.80 25.68 4.60
C VAL A 368 -4.87 26.22 3.67
N THR A 369 -4.54 27.19 2.83
CA THR A 369 -5.44 27.76 1.83
C THR A 369 -5.87 26.70 0.80
N ASP A 370 -4.94 25.86 0.31
CA ASP A 370 -5.24 24.76 -0.60
C ASP A 370 -6.24 23.79 0.01
N VAL A 371 -6.04 23.44 1.28
CA VAL A 371 -6.92 22.52 2.01
C VAL A 371 -8.34 23.11 2.12
N VAL A 372 -8.46 24.36 2.51
CA VAL A 372 -9.76 25.04 2.66
C VAL A 372 -10.50 25.14 1.32
N ILE A 373 -9.80 25.52 0.26
CA ILE A 373 -10.40 25.61 -1.09
C ILE A 373 -10.85 24.23 -1.57
N SER A 374 -10.02 23.21 -1.43
CA SER A 374 -10.36 21.84 -1.82
C SER A 374 -11.57 21.30 -1.06
N LEU A 375 -11.63 21.52 0.26
CA LEU A 375 -12.78 21.14 1.08
C LEU A 375 -14.05 21.89 0.66
N ALA A 376 -13.95 23.18 0.37
CA ALA A 376 -15.11 23.96 -0.09
C ALA A 376 -15.66 23.43 -1.43
N ILE A 377 -14.77 23.16 -2.39
CA ILE A 377 -15.14 22.57 -3.69
C ILE A 377 -15.80 21.19 -3.49
N LEU A 378 -15.23 20.35 -2.64
CA LEU A 378 -15.74 19.02 -2.34
C LEU A 378 -17.14 19.08 -1.71
N VAL A 379 -17.36 19.96 -0.72
CA VAL A 379 -18.65 20.16 -0.06
C VAL A 379 -19.70 20.66 -1.07
N VAL A 380 -19.36 21.66 -1.88
CA VAL A 380 -20.28 22.15 -2.94
C VAL A 380 -20.64 21.02 -3.91
N THR A 381 -19.68 20.24 -4.32
CA THR A 381 -19.91 19.07 -5.21
C THR A 381 -20.84 18.05 -4.55
N ILE A 382 -20.62 17.74 -3.27
CA ILE A 382 -21.51 16.82 -2.51
C ILE A 382 -22.95 17.34 -2.49
N LEU A 383 -23.15 18.63 -2.26
CA LEU A 383 -24.49 19.23 -2.23
C LEU A 383 -25.18 19.14 -3.59
N ILE A 384 -24.44 19.38 -4.68
CA ILE A 384 -24.96 19.23 -6.06
C ILE A 384 -25.32 17.78 -6.34
N VAL A 385 -24.40 16.85 -6.08
CA VAL A 385 -24.61 15.42 -6.30
C VAL A 385 -25.76 14.89 -5.43
N ALA A 386 -25.88 15.34 -4.18
CA ALA A 386 -26.98 14.96 -3.30
C ALA A 386 -28.34 15.36 -3.87
N ASN A 387 -28.46 16.59 -4.36
CA ASN A 387 -29.72 17.06 -4.98
C ASN A 387 -30.08 16.24 -6.22
N VAL A 388 -29.11 15.96 -7.10
CA VAL A 388 -29.29 15.13 -8.28
C VAL A 388 -29.66 13.70 -7.90
N ALA A 389 -28.89 13.09 -7.01
CA ALA A 389 -29.11 11.72 -6.57
C ALA A 389 -30.47 11.53 -5.89
N ILE A 390 -30.88 12.43 -5.01
CA ILE A 390 -32.17 12.35 -4.33
C ILE A 390 -33.35 12.49 -5.34
N LYS A 391 -33.24 13.41 -6.29
CA LYS A 391 -34.30 13.60 -7.31
C LYS A 391 -34.44 12.37 -8.19
N ILE A 392 -33.34 11.82 -8.69
CA ILE A 392 -33.36 10.62 -9.53
C ILE A 392 -33.79 9.41 -8.71
N TYR A 393 -33.27 9.24 -7.50
CA TYR A 393 -33.68 8.18 -6.60
C TYR A 393 -35.19 8.17 -6.34
N SER A 394 -35.79 9.31 -6.05
CA SER A 394 -37.21 9.43 -5.80
C SER A 394 -38.09 8.89 -6.95
N ASN A 395 -37.67 9.08 -8.19
CA ASN A 395 -38.39 8.60 -9.36
C ASN A 395 -37.99 7.16 -9.75
N ALA A 396 -36.73 6.79 -9.55
CA ALA A 396 -36.22 5.49 -9.96
C ALA A 396 -36.65 4.35 -9.02
N ILE A 397 -36.88 4.66 -7.74
CA ILE A 397 -37.09 3.65 -6.72
C ILE A 397 -38.34 2.81 -6.88
N LEU A 398 -39.42 3.41 -7.46
CA LEU A 398 -40.67 2.73 -7.75
C LEU A 398 -40.72 2.14 -9.17
N ASN A 399 -39.67 2.31 -9.96
CA ASN A 399 -39.58 1.75 -11.28
C ASN A 399 -38.98 0.35 -11.28
N TYR A 400 -39.82 -0.68 -11.43
CA TYR A 400 -39.43 -2.10 -11.40
C TYR A 400 -39.26 -2.76 -12.75
N GLY A 401 -39.38 -2.02 -13.86
CA GLY A 401 -39.41 -2.62 -15.19
C GLY A 401 -38.00 -2.91 -15.74
N THR A 402 -37.44 -1.92 -16.41
CA THR A 402 -36.15 -2.02 -17.09
C THR A 402 -35.09 -1.20 -16.40
N LYS A 403 -33.80 -1.59 -16.60
CA LYS A 403 -32.68 -0.78 -16.19
C LYS A 403 -32.75 0.60 -16.82
N MET A 404 -32.67 1.65 -16.01
CA MET A 404 -32.66 3.02 -16.48
C MET A 404 -31.33 3.37 -17.13
N SER A 405 -31.38 3.96 -18.34
CA SER A 405 -30.19 4.48 -19.01
C SER A 405 -29.78 5.85 -18.45
N LEU A 406 -28.54 6.28 -18.74
CA LEU A 406 -28.07 7.64 -18.41
C LEU A 406 -28.97 8.72 -19.05
N GLY A 407 -29.49 8.45 -20.26
CA GLY A 407 -30.43 9.35 -20.92
C GLY A 407 -31.76 9.53 -20.17
N ASP A 408 -32.28 8.44 -19.60
CA ASP A 408 -33.49 8.47 -18.78
C ASP A 408 -33.26 9.28 -17.49
N MET A 409 -32.10 9.13 -16.87
CA MET A 409 -31.73 9.90 -15.67
C MET A 409 -31.68 11.40 -15.94
N ILE A 410 -31.07 11.81 -17.06
CA ILE A 410 -31.01 13.21 -17.50
C ILE A 410 -32.42 13.76 -17.79
N ARG A 411 -33.28 12.96 -18.42
CA ARG A 411 -34.66 13.33 -18.69
C ARG A 411 -35.44 13.55 -17.39
N ILE A 412 -35.38 12.62 -16.45
CA ILE A 412 -36.01 12.74 -15.12
C ILE A 412 -35.51 13.98 -14.38
N TYR A 413 -34.24 14.30 -14.46
CA TYR A 413 -33.71 15.50 -13.81
C TYR A 413 -34.22 16.79 -14.43
N LYS A 414 -34.40 16.81 -15.76
CA LYS A 414 -34.91 17.99 -16.52
C LYS A 414 -36.41 18.20 -16.39
N ASP A 415 -37.19 17.15 -16.17
CA ASP A 415 -38.63 17.27 -16.00
C ASP A 415 -38.95 18.07 -14.72
N LYS A 416 -39.52 19.26 -14.92
CA LYS A 416 -39.90 20.21 -13.87
C LYS A 416 -41.17 19.84 -13.09
N ASN A 417 -41.90 18.85 -13.55
CA ASN A 417 -43.27 18.54 -13.10
C ASN A 417 -43.37 17.34 -12.14
N ASN A 418 -42.27 16.89 -11.52
CA ASN A 418 -42.30 15.86 -10.51
C ASN A 418 -41.55 16.27 -9.25
#